data_c4c8738fd63afe25dfceaf6f68d6d1a1
#
_entry.id   c4c8738fd63afe25dfceaf6f68d6d1a1
#
_cell.length_a   1.000
_cell.length_b   1.000
_cell.length_c   1.000
_cell.angle_alpha   90.00
_cell.angle_beta   90.00
_cell.angle_gamma   90.00
#
_symmetry.space_group_name_H-M   'P 1'
#
loop_
_entity.id
_entity.type
_entity.pdbx_description
1 polymer ?
#
loop_
_entity_poly.entity_id
_entity_poly.type
_entity_poly.pdbx_seq_one_letter_code
_entity_poly.pdbx_strand_id
1 'polypeptide(L)'
;MKHTILTLAAAAMLFSACGTKQETVKEEPIQNNVTTMDFKNVSERVNMGAKLYVTPQPALMIATYDAGGTPDVMMAAWGGQYEGNQVCFQLSSHQTTDNLRLTKAFTLSYADARTVAESDYFGIVSGRDVKDKVARAGFSCTKSEHVNAPIINEYPLAMECKVVEMIERDGGGAFVVGEIVNAVADPAILTDGKIDIKKLDPVAWDASSFNYLTLGDSVGKAWHSGKAIQ
;
A
#
# COMPACT_ATOMS: atom_id res chain seq x y z
N MET A 1 70.33 -35.70 -28.22
CA MET A 1 69.07 -35.00 -28.60
C MET A 1 68.02 -36.08 -28.75
N LYS A 2 67.19 -36.27 -27.72
CA LYS A 2 66.11 -37.28 -27.70
C LYS A 2 64.84 -36.59 -27.33
N HIS A 3 63.90 -36.54 -28.27
CA HIS A 3 62.54 -36.05 -28.03
C HIS A 3 61.72 -37.10 -27.29
N THR A 4 61.19 -36.75 -26.16
CA THR A 4 60.19 -37.57 -25.43
C THR A 4 58.86 -37.03 -25.66
N ILE A 5 57.97 -37.79 -26.30
CA ILE A 5 56.58 -37.51 -26.57
C ILE A 5 55.81 -38.00 -25.34
N LEU A 6 55.05 -37.08 -24.70
CA LEU A 6 54.15 -37.40 -23.59
C LEU A 6 52.73 -37.51 -24.13
N THR A 7 52.18 -38.71 -24.13
CA THR A 7 50.81 -39.02 -24.50
C THR A 7 49.86 -38.67 -23.36
N LEU A 8 48.93 -37.77 -23.62
CA LEU A 8 47.85 -37.42 -22.68
C LEU A 8 46.64 -38.34 -22.94
N ALA A 9 46.30 -39.16 -21.96
CA ALA A 9 45.07 -39.98 -22.02
C ALA A 9 43.86 -39.10 -21.64
N ALA A 10 42.90 -39.01 -22.56
CA ALA A 10 41.63 -38.33 -22.31
C ALA A 10 40.67 -39.30 -21.61
N ALA A 11 40.27 -38.96 -20.37
CA ALA A 11 39.21 -39.64 -19.65
C ALA A 11 37.87 -39.02 -20.06
N ALA A 12 37.03 -39.75 -20.76
CA ALA A 12 35.68 -39.39 -21.08
C ALA A 12 34.77 -39.56 -19.84
N MET A 13 34.31 -38.46 -19.26
CA MET A 13 33.23 -38.49 -18.25
C MET A 13 31.88 -38.51 -18.97
N LEU A 14 31.17 -39.62 -18.79
CA LEU A 14 29.78 -39.74 -19.17
C LEU A 14 28.92 -38.90 -18.23
N PHE A 15 28.41 -37.76 -18.69
CA PHE A 15 27.34 -37.01 -18.02
C PHE A 15 26.00 -37.69 -18.33
N SER A 16 25.45 -38.38 -17.32
CA SER A 16 24.04 -38.83 -17.34
C SER A 16 23.13 -37.59 -17.30
N ALA A 17 22.47 -37.31 -18.40
CA ALA A 17 21.46 -36.29 -18.48
C ALA A 17 20.22 -36.75 -17.70
N CYS A 18 20.05 -36.26 -16.46
CA CYS A 18 18.81 -36.36 -15.72
C CYS A 18 17.84 -35.32 -16.31
N GLY A 19 16.94 -35.76 -17.18
CA GLY A 19 15.90 -34.92 -17.75
C GLY A 19 14.89 -34.51 -16.68
N THR A 20 15.02 -33.30 -16.16
CA THR A 20 13.93 -32.66 -15.40
C THR A 20 12.81 -32.35 -16.38
N LYS A 21 11.69 -33.09 -16.26
CA LYS A 21 10.44 -32.73 -16.90
C LYS A 21 10.03 -31.36 -16.36
N GLN A 22 10.06 -30.36 -17.21
CA GLN A 22 9.36 -29.10 -16.98
C GLN A 22 7.86 -29.44 -16.98
N GLU A 23 7.26 -29.49 -15.79
CA GLU A 23 5.80 -29.45 -15.67
C GLU A 23 5.34 -28.07 -16.15
N THR A 24 4.74 -28.05 -17.33
CA THR A 24 3.98 -26.90 -17.79
C THR A 24 2.76 -26.78 -16.88
N VAL A 25 2.81 -25.84 -15.94
CA VAL A 25 1.63 -25.42 -15.17
C VAL A 25 0.63 -24.90 -16.21
N LYS A 26 -0.42 -25.68 -16.46
CA LYS A 26 -1.57 -25.22 -17.22
C LYS A 26 -2.24 -24.14 -16.38
N GLU A 27 -2.13 -22.88 -16.80
CA GLU A 27 -2.97 -21.82 -16.27
C GLU A 27 -4.42 -22.18 -16.56
N GLU A 28 -5.17 -22.55 -15.52
CA GLU A 28 -6.62 -22.67 -15.64
C GLU A 28 -7.20 -21.29 -15.96
N PRO A 29 -8.14 -21.18 -16.91
CA PRO A 29 -8.76 -19.90 -17.20
C PRO A 29 -9.51 -19.41 -15.95
N ILE A 30 -9.20 -18.23 -15.48
CA ILE A 30 -9.92 -17.55 -14.39
C ILE A 30 -11.38 -17.47 -14.82
N GLN A 31 -12.25 -18.25 -14.19
CA GLN A 31 -13.70 -18.12 -14.38
C GLN A 31 -14.13 -16.81 -13.73
N ASN A 32 -14.21 -15.75 -14.53
CA ASN A 32 -14.80 -14.50 -14.11
C ASN A 32 -16.32 -14.70 -13.96
N ASN A 33 -16.78 -14.95 -12.74
CA ASN A 33 -18.19 -14.82 -12.36
C ASN A 33 -18.60 -13.33 -12.26
N VAL A 34 -18.07 -12.51 -13.12
CA VAL A 34 -18.61 -11.16 -13.33
C VAL A 34 -19.90 -11.40 -14.10
N THR A 35 -21.03 -11.17 -13.46
CA THR A 35 -22.32 -11.04 -14.15
C THR A 35 -22.07 -10.08 -15.31
N THR A 36 -22.03 -10.59 -16.53
CA THR A 36 -21.78 -9.78 -17.72
C THR A 36 -22.93 -8.80 -17.84
N MET A 37 -22.75 -7.57 -17.36
CA MET A 37 -23.62 -6.47 -17.77
C MET A 37 -23.56 -6.42 -19.28
N ASP A 38 -24.70 -6.54 -19.95
CA ASP A 38 -24.79 -6.30 -21.38
C ASP A 38 -24.58 -4.80 -21.63
N PHE A 39 -23.32 -4.40 -21.76
CA PHE A 39 -22.95 -3.00 -22.02
C PHE A 39 -23.52 -2.45 -23.33
N LYS A 40 -24.10 -3.32 -24.20
CA LYS A 40 -24.78 -2.89 -25.41
C LYS A 40 -26.14 -2.25 -25.16
N ASN A 41 -26.73 -2.46 -23.97
CA ASN A 41 -28.04 -1.96 -23.56
C ASN A 41 -28.00 -0.93 -22.42
N VAL A 42 -26.88 -0.21 -22.23
CA VAL A 42 -26.86 0.94 -21.32
C VAL A 42 -27.59 2.10 -21.99
N SER A 43 -28.93 2.03 -22.03
CA SER A 43 -29.74 2.99 -22.76
C SER A 43 -30.04 4.28 -22.00
N GLU A 44 -30.03 4.24 -20.64
CA GLU A 44 -30.38 5.41 -19.82
C GLU A 44 -29.42 5.59 -18.63
N ARG A 45 -28.62 6.65 -18.70
CA ARG A 45 -27.82 7.10 -17.55
C ARG A 45 -28.60 8.15 -16.78
N VAL A 46 -28.70 8.00 -15.47
CA VAL A 46 -29.32 8.98 -14.58
C VAL A 46 -28.32 10.11 -14.31
N ASN A 47 -28.78 11.36 -14.43
CA ASN A 47 -28.00 12.52 -14.01
C ASN A 47 -27.98 12.58 -12.47
N MET A 48 -26.82 12.39 -11.87
CA MET A 48 -26.62 12.36 -10.42
C MET A 48 -26.09 13.68 -9.84
N GLY A 49 -25.81 14.68 -10.67
CA GLY A 49 -25.25 15.98 -10.26
C GLY A 49 -23.78 15.89 -9.81
N ALA A 50 -23.27 16.97 -9.23
CA ALA A 50 -21.90 17.08 -8.73
C ALA A 50 -21.83 16.65 -7.27
N LYS A 51 -21.19 15.51 -7.00
CA LYS A 51 -21.00 14.94 -5.67
C LYS A 51 -19.63 14.25 -5.59
N LEU A 52 -19.34 13.63 -4.46
CA LEU A 52 -18.17 12.82 -4.23
C LEU A 52 -18.39 11.41 -4.83
N TYR A 53 -17.76 11.12 -5.97
CA TYR A 53 -17.96 9.87 -6.70
C TYR A 53 -16.69 9.06 -6.92
N VAL A 54 -15.52 9.59 -6.54
CA VAL A 54 -14.28 8.84 -6.70
C VAL A 54 -14.22 7.77 -5.61
N THR A 55 -14.50 6.54 -6.01
CA THR A 55 -14.55 5.38 -5.13
C THR A 55 -14.11 4.12 -5.90
N PRO A 56 -13.49 3.12 -5.26
CA PRO A 56 -13.03 3.13 -3.87
C PRO A 56 -11.76 3.97 -3.67
N GLN A 57 -11.52 4.41 -2.43
CA GLN A 57 -10.32 5.11 -2.00
C GLN A 57 -9.51 4.22 -1.03
N PRO A 58 -8.18 4.27 -1.04
CA PRO A 58 -7.40 3.57 -0.01
C PRO A 58 -7.66 4.20 1.37
N ALA A 59 -7.78 3.39 2.40
CA ALA A 59 -7.81 3.86 3.78
C ALA A 59 -6.36 4.00 4.29
N LEU A 60 -5.79 5.22 4.14
CA LEU A 60 -4.41 5.52 4.48
C LEU A 60 -4.28 5.91 5.95
N MET A 61 -3.34 5.28 6.67
CA MET A 61 -3.03 5.59 8.06
C MET A 61 -1.75 6.43 8.10
N ILE A 62 -1.89 7.70 8.48
CA ILE A 62 -0.78 8.66 8.52
C ILE A 62 -0.38 8.86 9.98
N ALA A 63 0.85 8.51 10.34
CA ALA A 63 1.36 8.65 11.70
C ALA A 63 2.50 9.68 11.76
N THR A 64 2.44 10.53 12.79
CA THR A 64 3.35 11.67 13.00
C THR A 64 3.65 11.84 14.48
N TYR A 65 4.72 12.59 14.82
CA TYR A 65 4.95 13.07 16.19
C TYR A 65 4.50 14.53 16.34
N ASP A 66 3.90 14.85 17.47
CA ASP A 66 3.70 16.26 17.89
C ASP A 66 4.99 16.88 18.44
N ALA A 67 4.92 18.15 18.83
CA ALA A 67 6.07 18.90 19.37
C ALA A 67 6.66 18.28 20.66
N GLY A 68 5.87 17.51 21.39
CA GLY A 68 6.29 16.80 22.61
C GLY A 68 6.82 15.39 22.34
N GLY A 69 6.80 14.92 21.09
CA GLY A 69 7.16 13.58 20.70
C GLY A 69 6.02 12.56 20.94
N THR A 70 4.78 13.03 21.15
CA THR A 70 3.62 12.18 21.30
C THR A 70 3.18 11.67 19.92
N PRO A 71 2.93 10.36 19.74
CA PRO A 71 2.45 9.81 18.48
C PRO A 71 1.00 10.22 18.22
N ASP A 72 0.73 10.65 17.01
CA ASP A 72 -0.60 10.91 16.48
C ASP A 72 -0.80 10.13 15.19
N VAL A 73 -1.96 9.51 15.02
CA VAL A 73 -2.36 8.77 13.83
C VAL A 73 -3.69 9.27 13.34
N MET A 74 -3.83 9.45 12.04
CA MET A 74 -5.14 9.71 11.44
C MET A 74 -5.39 8.82 10.23
N MET A 75 -6.66 8.53 9.96
CA MET A 75 -7.08 7.94 8.69
C MET A 75 -7.34 9.05 7.67
N ALA A 76 -6.81 8.87 6.46
CA ALA A 76 -7.09 9.72 5.31
C ALA A 76 -7.49 8.85 4.11
N ALA A 77 -8.50 9.29 3.37
CA ALA A 77 -8.97 8.59 2.17
C ALA A 77 -8.64 9.34 0.87
N TRP A 78 -8.24 10.61 0.94
CA TRP A 78 -7.97 11.40 -0.26
C TRP A 78 -6.47 11.48 -0.54
N GLY A 79 -5.93 10.37 -1.06
CA GLY A 79 -4.53 10.23 -1.38
C GLY A 79 -4.20 8.92 -2.08
N GLY A 80 -2.92 8.74 -2.38
CA GLY A 80 -2.41 7.54 -3.02
C GLY A 80 -1.02 7.75 -3.60
N GLN A 81 -0.64 6.88 -4.52
CA GLN A 81 0.59 7.01 -5.29
C GLN A 81 0.56 8.32 -6.11
N TYR A 82 1.68 9.05 -6.10
CA TYR A 82 1.84 10.29 -6.87
C TYR A 82 2.77 10.07 -8.05
N GLU A 83 4.07 10.00 -7.81
CA GLU A 83 5.08 9.83 -8.86
C GLU A 83 6.26 8.99 -8.32
N GLY A 84 6.74 8.01 -9.10
CA GLY A 84 7.88 7.19 -8.69
C GLY A 84 7.69 6.58 -7.30
N ASN A 85 8.54 6.97 -6.34
CA ASN A 85 8.45 6.61 -4.92
C ASN A 85 7.73 7.67 -4.07
N GLN A 86 6.88 8.52 -4.66
CA GLN A 86 6.16 9.56 -3.94
C GLN A 86 4.70 9.20 -3.73
N VAL A 87 4.16 9.67 -2.62
CA VAL A 87 2.75 9.57 -2.25
C VAL A 87 2.18 10.96 -2.04
N CYS A 88 0.89 11.14 -2.27
CA CYS A 88 0.24 12.41 -1.98
C CYS A 88 -1.07 12.20 -1.23
N PHE A 89 -1.50 13.22 -0.48
CA PHE A 89 -2.80 13.26 0.16
C PHE A 89 -3.23 14.68 0.49
N GLN A 90 -4.54 14.86 0.59
CA GLN A 90 -5.15 16.12 1.01
C GLN A 90 -5.65 16.00 2.45
N LEU A 91 -5.29 16.94 3.30
CA LEU A 91 -5.77 17.04 4.68
C LEU A 91 -6.48 18.37 4.93
N SER A 92 -7.50 18.36 5.77
CA SER A 92 -8.04 19.54 6.42
C SER A 92 -7.15 19.96 7.61
N SER A 93 -7.59 20.92 8.41
CA SER A 93 -6.88 21.32 9.63
C SER A 93 -7.03 20.25 10.72
N HIS A 94 -5.99 19.46 10.92
CA HIS A 94 -5.90 18.39 11.92
C HIS A 94 -4.60 18.50 12.74
N GLN A 95 -4.50 17.79 13.87
CA GLN A 95 -3.25 17.66 14.60
C GLN A 95 -2.12 17.14 13.68
N THR A 96 -2.44 16.12 12.87
CA THR A 96 -1.50 15.55 11.90
C THR A 96 -0.98 16.57 10.90
N THR A 97 -1.84 17.51 10.42
CA THR A 97 -1.42 18.59 9.51
C THR A 97 -0.43 19.54 10.19
N ASP A 98 -0.65 19.86 11.47
CA ASP A 98 0.28 20.69 12.25
C ASP A 98 1.60 19.96 12.50
N ASN A 99 1.54 18.66 12.80
CA ASN A 99 2.72 17.82 13.00
C ASN A 99 3.56 17.71 11.72
N LEU A 100 2.92 17.58 10.55
CA LEU A 100 3.61 17.55 9.24
C LEU A 100 4.33 18.88 8.93
N ARG A 101 3.75 20.01 9.33
CA ARG A 101 4.42 21.32 9.23
C ARG A 101 5.67 21.36 10.08
N LEU A 102 5.61 20.78 11.29
CA LEU A 102 6.68 20.79 12.27
C LEU A 102 7.80 19.80 11.91
N THR A 103 7.45 18.53 11.72
CA THR A 103 8.44 17.44 11.61
C THR A 103 8.91 17.18 10.20
N LYS A 104 8.11 17.58 9.20
CA LYS A 104 8.34 17.28 7.78
C LYS A 104 8.53 15.77 7.51
N ALA A 105 7.92 14.93 8.35
CA ALA A 105 8.05 13.48 8.31
C ALA A 105 6.77 12.78 8.76
N PHE A 106 6.53 11.60 8.22
CA PHE A 106 5.41 10.74 8.59
C PHE A 106 5.71 9.29 8.23
N THR A 107 4.95 8.36 8.81
CA THR A 107 4.82 7.03 8.25
C THR A 107 3.43 6.85 7.64
N LEU A 108 3.37 6.06 6.58
CA LEU A 108 2.14 5.73 5.87
C LEU A 108 1.93 4.22 5.90
N SER A 109 0.77 3.81 6.39
CA SER A 109 0.32 2.41 6.43
C SER A 109 -1.06 2.29 5.80
N TYR A 110 -1.60 1.09 5.73
CA TYR A 110 -2.98 0.84 5.32
C TYR A 110 -3.78 0.32 6.51
N ALA A 111 -5.02 0.79 6.66
CA ALA A 111 -5.99 0.08 7.47
C ALA A 111 -6.29 -1.28 6.81
N ASP A 112 -6.43 -2.31 7.60
CA ASP A 112 -6.79 -3.65 7.15
C ASP A 112 -8.09 -4.14 7.82
N ALA A 113 -8.62 -5.26 7.36
CA ALA A 113 -9.89 -5.79 7.87
C ALA A 113 -9.84 -6.14 9.36
N ARG A 114 -8.64 -6.40 9.93
CA ARG A 114 -8.45 -6.75 11.35
C ARG A 114 -8.45 -5.52 12.25
N THR A 115 -8.03 -4.38 11.71
CA THR A 115 -7.78 -3.14 12.45
C THR A 115 -8.77 -2.02 12.08
N VAL A 116 -9.86 -2.36 11.36
CA VAL A 116 -10.79 -1.34 10.83
C VAL A 116 -11.43 -0.48 11.90
N ALA A 117 -11.77 -1.05 13.06
CA ALA A 117 -12.42 -0.30 14.14
C ALA A 117 -11.47 0.72 14.78
N GLU A 118 -10.23 0.33 15.07
CA GLU A 118 -9.18 1.20 15.61
C GLU A 118 -8.77 2.25 14.57
N SER A 119 -8.70 1.86 13.32
CA SER A 119 -8.37 2.76 12.21
C SER A 119 -9.46 3.82 12.01
N ASP A 120 -10.73 3.45 12.07
CA ASP A 120 -11.86 4.39 12.04
C ASP A 120 -11.84 5.34 13.26
N TYR A 121 -11.56 4.79 14.46
CA TYR A 121 -11.37 5.61 15.67
C TYR A 121 -10.30 6.70 15.45
N PHE A 122 -9.19 6.38 14.80
CA PHE A 122 -8.16 7.37 14.45
C PHE A 122 -8.65 8.42 13.45
N GLY A 123 -9.63 8.10 12.64
CA GLY A 123 -10.27 9.02 11.71
C GLY A 123 -11.25 10.01 12.37
N ILE A 124 -11.98 9.55 13.39
CA ILE A 124 -13.04 10.35 14.05
C ILE A 124 -12.57 11.11 15.29
N VAL A 125 -11.43 10.72 15.90
CA VAL A 125 -10.90 11.33 17.12
C VAL A 125 -9.69 12.20 16.80
N SER A 126 -9.77 13.48 17.18
CA SER A 126 -8.67 14.43 16.99
C SER A 126 -7.56 14.21 18.04
N GLY A 127 -6.30 14.18 17.58
CA GLY A 127 -5.12 14.24 18.45
C GLY A 127 -4.97 15.56 19.23
N ARG A 128 -5.74 16.62 18.85
CA ARG A 128 -5.83 17.85 19.65
C ARG A 128 -6.59 17.64 20.95
N ASP A 129 -7.60 16.76 20.92
CA ASP A 129 -8.50 16.51 22.06
C ASP A 129 -8.05 15.30 22.89
N VAL A 130 -7.51 14.27 22.23
CA VAL A 130 -7.08 13.02 22.86
C VAL A 130 -5.63 12.74 22.48
N LYS A 131 -4.70 13.11 23.37
CA LYS A 131 -3.26 12.98 23.12
C LYS A 131 -2.77 11.53 23.13
N ASP A 132 -3.38 10.68 23.92
CA ASP A 132 -3.04 9.28 24.11
C ASP A 132 -3.88 8.33 23.22
N LYS A 133 -4.44 8.83 22.10
CA LYS A 133 -5.38 8.06 21.28
C LYS A 133 -4.80 6.75 20.72
N VAL A 134 -3.48 6.70 20.45
CA VAL A 134 -2.82 5.46 20.01
C VAL A 134 -2.90 4.39 21.10
N ALA A 135 -2.54 4.73 22.32
CA ALA A 135 -2.63 3.80 23.46
C ALA A 135 -4.08 3.43 23.80
N ARG A 136 -5.04 4.37 23.67
CA ARG A 136 -6.47 4.08 23.91
C ARG A 136 -7.06 3.11 22.89
N ALA A 137 -6.55 3.10 21.66
CA ALA A 137 -6.91 2.09 20.66
C ALA A 137 -6.26 0.72 20.94
N GLY A 138 -5.43 0.60 21.97
CA GLY A 138 -4.68 -0.62 22.27
C GLY A 138 -3.46 -0.80 21.35
N PHE A 139 -3.07 0.26 20.63
CA PHE A 139 -1.96 0.23 19.70
C PHE A 139 -0.68 0.75 20.34
N SER A 140 0.44 0.36 19.76
CA SER A 140 1.79 0.74 20.17
C SER A 140 2.57 1.29 18.98
N CYS A 141 3.70 1.96 19.26
CA CYS A 141 4.55 2.45 18.19
C CYS A 141 6.03 2.26 18.51
N THR A 142 6.81 2.14 17.45
CA THR A 142 8.28 2.17 17.46
C THR A 142 8.74 3.41 16.69
N LYS A 143 9.83 4.03 17.13
CA LYS A 143 10.40 5.18 16.40
C LYS A 143 11.04 4.70 15.10
N SER A 144 10.74 5.37 13.99
CA SER A 144 11.45 5.15 12.72
C SER A 144 12.94 5.48 12.85
N GLU A 145 13.79 4.68 12.21
CA GLU A 145 15.24 4.95 12.10
C GLU A 145 15.57 5.90 10.96
N HIS A 146 14.68 6.09 9.99
CA HIS A 146 14.91 6.85 8.77
C HIS A 146 14.28 8.23 8.77
N VAL A 147 13.19 8.41 9.54
CA VAL A 147 12.44 9.68 9.59
C VAL A 147 11.99 9.99 11.02
N ASN A 148 11.69 11.26 11.31
CA ASN A 148 11.17 11.65 12.62
C ASN A 148 9.65 11.41 12.71
N ALA A 149 9.25 10.14 12.66
CA ALA A 149 7.86 9.70 12.74
C ALA A 149 7.73 8.34 13.46
N PRO A 150 6.56 8.01 14.05
CA PRO A 150 6.31 6.73 14.65
C PRO A 150 5.91 5.69 13.59
N ILE A 151 6.39 4.45 13.72
CA ILE A 151 5.86 3.27 13.05
C ILE A 151 4.82 2.67 13.98
N ILE A 152 3.60 2.50 13.53
CA ILE A 152 2.53 1.85 14.29
C ILE A 152 2.68 0.34 14.12
N ASN A 153 2.90 -0.37 15.22
CA ASN A 153 3.33 -1.76 15.22
C ASN A 153 2.23 -2.75 14.75
N GLU A 154 0.97 -2.36 14.89
CA GLU A 154 -0.19 -3.17 14.52
C GLU A 154 -0.51 -3.14 13.02
N TYR A 155 0.10 -2.23 12.25
CA TYR A 155 0.02 -2.22 10.80
C TYR A 155 1.20 -2.98 10.19
N PRO A 156 0.97 -4.03 9.41
CA PRO A 156 2.03 -4.92 8.94
C PRO A 156 2.92 -4.34 7.84
N LEU A 157 2.57 -3.18 7.30
CA LEU A 157 3.36 -2.41 6.33
C LEU A 157 3.43 -0.97 6.77
N ALA A 158 4.63 -0.41 6.86
CA ALA A 158 4.84 1.02 7.07
C ALA A 158 5.86 1.57 6.08
N MET A 159 5.47 2.61 5.36
CA MET A 159 6.33 3.40 4.48
C MET A 159 6.81 4.62 5.26
N GLU A 160 8.12 4.82 5.36
CA GLU A 160 8.77 5.92 6.08
C GLU A 160 9.01 7.06 5.10
N CYS A 161 8.37 8.20 5.34
CA CYS A 161 8.25 9.27 4.35
C CYS A 161 8.79 10.61 4.86
N LYS A 162 9.43 11.37 3.95
CA LYS A 162 9.76 12.79 4.13
C LYS A 162 8.80 13.65 3.32
N VAL A 163 8.30 14.72 3.90
CA VAL A 163 7.53 15.73 3.16
C VAL A 163 8.44 16.46 2.19
N VAL A 164 8.18 16.38 0.91
CA VAL A 164 8.91 17.07 -0.16
C VAL A 164 8.18 18.31 -0.65
N GLU A 165 6.85 18.31 -0.56
CA GLU A 165 6.03 19.45 -0.89
C GLU A 165 4.82 19.54 0.04
N MET A 166 4.45 20.76 0.43
CA MET A 166 3.26 21.02 1.23
C MET A 166 2.62 22.30 0.74
N ILE A 167 1.49 22.20 0.05
CA ILE A 167 0.74 23.32 -0.50
C ILE A 167 -0.38 23.65 0.48
N GLU A 168 -0.29 24.80 1.12
CA GLU A 168 -1.29 25.26 2.07
C GLU A 168 -2.64 25.52 1.38
N ARG A 169 -3.71 25.22 2.11
CA ARG A 169 -5.09 25.43 1.69
C ARG A 169 -5.82 26.32 2.69
N ASP A 170 -6.84 27.01 2.22
CA ASP A 170 -7.69 27.81 3.09
C ASP A 170 -8.26 26.95 4.22
N GLY A 171 -8.44 27.56 5.39
CA GLY A 171 -8.92 26.86 6.58
C GLY A 171 -7.88 26.00 7.30
N GLY A 172 -6.59 26.12 6.96
CA GLY A 172 -5.49 25.44 7.66
C GLY A 172 -5.27 23.99 7.22
N GLY A 173 -5.85 23.57 6.11
CA GLY A 173 -5.54 22.30 5.46
C GLY A 173 -4.29 22.36 4.60
N ALA A 174 -3.87 21.24 4.03
CA ALA A 174 -2.76 21.16 3.10
C ALA A 174 -2.89 20.00 2.12
N PHE A 175 -2.39 20.18 0.90
CA PHE A 175 -2.01 19.10 0.01
C PHE A 175 -0.54 18.76 0.26
N VAL A 176 -0.25 17.51 0.52
CA VAL A 176 1.07 17.03 0.94
C VAL A 176 1.58 16.03 -0.08
N VAL A 177 2.84 16.20 -0.48
CA VAL A 177 3.60 15.18 -1.22
C VAL A 177 4.74 14.71 -0.34
N GLY A 178 4.84 13.39 -0.17
CA GLY A 178 5.89 12.74 0.59
C GLY A 178 6.71 11.78 -0.27
N GLU A 179 8.01 11.75 -0.07
CA GLU A 179 8.91 10.76 -0.65
C GLU A 179 9.07 9.58 0.30
N ILE A 180 8.82 8.36 -0.18
CA ILE A 180 9.10 7.12 0.54
C ILE A 180 10.61 6.91 0.51
N VAL A 181 11.25 7.04 1.67
CA VAL A 181 12.71 6.87 1.82
C VAL A 181 13.07 5.45 2.30
N ASN A 182 12.13 4.75 2.93
CA ASN A 182 12.23 3.36 3.34
C ASN A 182 10.85 2.75 3.53
N ALA A 183 10.76 1.42 3.54
CA ALA A 183 9.56 0.69 3.92
C ALA A 183 9.93 -0.53 4.74
N VAL A 184 9.15 -0.81 5.78
CA VAL A 184 9.26 -2.02 6.59
C VAL A 184 7.97 -2.82 6.49
N ALA A 185 8.09 -4.14 6.41
CA ALA A 185 6.97 -5.05 6.26
C ALA A 185 7.12 -6.26 7.17
N ASP A 186 6.01 -6.71 7.76
CA ASP A 186 5.96 -7.99 8.44
C ASP A 186 6.20 -9.12 7.40
N PRO A 187 7.11 -10.07 7.66
CA PRO A 187 7.31 -11.22 6.77
C PRO A 187 6.03 -12.00 6.47
N ALA A 188 5.04 -11.98 7.36
CA ALA A 188 3.76 -12.67 7.18
C ALA A 188 2.95 -12.16 5.96
N ILE A 189 3.13 -10.89 5.57
CA ILE A 189 2.45 -10.33 4.39
C ILE A 189 3.23 -10.47 3.09
N LEU A 190 4.37 -11.19 3.13
CA LEU A 190 5.21 -11.37 1.94
C LEU A 190 4.98 -12.73 1.29
N THR A 191 5.08 -12.75 -0.04
CA THR A 191 5.21 -13.95 -0.88
C THR A 191 6.38 -13.70 -1.83
N ASP A 192 7.39 -14.57 -1.81
CA ASP A 192 8.62 -14.45 -2.61
C ASP A 192 9.31 -13.07 -2.48
N GLY A 193 9.34 -12.52 -1.25
CA GLY A 193 9.93 -11.23 -0.94
C GLY A 193 9.15 -10.01 -1.44
N LYS A 194 7.93 -10.19 -1.93
CA LYS A 194 7.04 -9.13 -2.39
C LYS A 194 5.79 -9.04 -1.51
N ILE A 195 5.24 -7.85 -1.39
CA ILE A 195 3.97 -7.65 -0.67
C ILE A 195 2.88 -8.44 -1.39
N ASP A 196 2.23 -9.33 -0.64
CA ASP A 196 1.05 -10.06 -1.08
C ASP A 196 -0.19 -9.31 -0.61
N ILE A 197 -0.93 -8.76 -1.54
CA ILE A 197 -2.09 -7.90 -1.25
C ILE A 197 -3.21 -8.67 -0.52
N LYS A 198 -3.31 -10.00 -0.71
CA LYS A 198 -4.29 -10.83 -0.01
C LYS A 198 -3.90 -11.08 1.45
N LYS A 199 -2.59 -11.14 1.74
CA LYS A 199 -2.08 -11.26 3.11
C LYS A 199 -2.09 -9.91 3.85
N LEU A 200 -1.82 -8.82 3.14
CA LEU A 200 -1.95 -7.46 3.67
C LEU A 200 -3.41 -7.14 4.00
N ASP A 201 -4.37 -7.62 3.17
CA ASP A 201 -5.82 -7.45 3.32
C ASP A 201 -6.26 -5.99 3.59
N PRO A 202 -5.77 -5.01 2.81
CA PRO A 202 -6.10 -3.61 3.06
C PRO A 202 -7.57 -3.35 2.76
N VAL A 203 -8.16 -2.42 3.51
CA VAL A 203 -9.52 -1.96 3.23
C VAL A 203 -9.52 -0.72 2.35
N ALA A 204 -10.56 -0.61 1.54
CA ALA A 204 -10.89 0.57 0.76
C ALA A 204 -12.13 1.26 1.34
N TRP A 205 -12.11 2.59 1.37
CA TRP A 205 -13.26 3.39 1.76
C TRP A 205 -14.15 3.68 0.54
N ASP A 206 -15.44 3.37 0.66
CA ASP A 206 -16.45 3.71 -0.35
C ASP A 206 -17.14 5.02 0.00
N ALA A 207 -16.92 6.04 -0.82
CA ALA A 207 -17.48 7.36 -0.65
C ALA A 207 -19.01 7.43 -0.86
N SER A 208 -19.60 6.43 -1.51
CA SER A 208 -21.04 6.43 -1.82
C SER A 208 -21.89 5.83 -0.69
N SER A 209 -21.36 4.83 0.01
CA SER A 209 -22.04 4.14 1.11
C SER A 209 -21.45 4.43 2.49
N PHE A 210 -20.29 5.09 2.56
CA PHE A 210 -19.52 5.32 3.79
C PHE A 210 -19.12 4.02 4.50
N ASN A 211 -18.85 2.97 3.73
CA ASN A 211 -18.38 1.68 4.23
C ASN A 211 -16.90 1.45 3.92
N TYR A 212 -16.29 0.56 4.71
CA TYR A 212 -15.00 -0.05 4.39
C TYR A 212 -15.23 -1.38 3.69
N LEU A 213 -14.51 -1.61 2.59
CA LEU A 213 -14.64 -2.79 1.75
C LEU A 213 -13.30 -3.49 1.64
N THR A 214 -13.27 -4.81 1.68
CA THR A 214 -12.08 -5.60 1.35
C THR A 214 -11.92 -5.71 -0.16
N LEU A 215 -10.69 -6.01 -0.62
CA LEU A 215 -10.42 -6.24 -2.03
C LEU A 215 -10.86 -7.64 -2.46
N GLY A 216 -11.54 -7.73 -3.59
CA GLY A 216 -11.91 -8.99 -4.22
C GLY A 216 -10.72 -9.76 -4.81
N ASP A 217 -11.00 -10.81 -5.60
CA ASP A 217 -9.98 -11.58 -6.29
C ASP A 217 -9.40 -10.86 -7.50
N SER A 218 -8.21 -11.31 -7.93
CA SER A 218 -7.60 -10.80 -9.16
C SER A 218 -8.48 -11.16 -10.36
N VAL A 219 -8.83 -10.14 -11.16
CA VAL A 219 -9.66 -10.31 -12.37
C VAL A 219 -8.86 -10.17 -13.67
N GLY A 220 -7.56 -9.91 -13.58
CA GLY A 220 -6.71 -9.77 -14.75
C GLY A 220 -5.29 -9.31 -14.41
N LYS A 221 -4.40 -9.42 -15.38
CA LYS A 221 -3.00 -8.99 -15.26
C LYS A 221 -2.81 -7.64 -15.95
N ALA A 222 -2.33 -6.64 -15.20
CA ALA A 222 -2.04 -5.31 -15.74
C ALA A 222 -1.05 -5.40 -16.91
N TRP A 223 -1.22 -4.53 -17.91
CA TRP A 223 -0.44 -4.46 -19.17
C TRP A 223 -0.41 -5.77 -19.98
N HIS A 224 -1.23 -6.77 -19.62
CA HIS A 224 -1.30 -8.05 -20.31
C HIS A 224 -2.70 -8.41 -20.76
N SER A 225 -3.71 -8.24 -19.90
CA SER A 225 -5.09 -8.65 -20.23
C SER A 225 -5.64 -7.96 -21.49
N GLY A 226 -5.25 -6.72 -21.76
CA GLY A 226 -5.66 -6.00 -22.98
C GLY A 226 -5.03 -6.51 -24.28
N LYS A 227 -4.01 -7.38 -24.23
CA LYS A 227 -3.40 -7.94 -25.45
C LYS A 227 -4.34 -8.83 -26.23
N ALA A 228 -5.38 -9.38 -25.59
CA ALA A 228 -6.41 -10.17 -26.25
C ALA A 228 -7.27 -9.36 -27.25
N ILE A 229 -7.18 -8.02 -27.23
CA ILE A 229 -7.96 -7.11 -28.08
C ILE A 229 -7.09 -6.58 -29.26
N GLN A 230 -5.78 -6.82 -29.23
CA GLN A 230 -4.84 -6.50 -30.31
C GLN A 230 -4.89 -7.56 -31.41
#